data_bfcea546d6a3c6b67c1b5fa03d6b99d4
#
_entry.id   bfcea546d6a3c6b67c1b5fa03d6b99d4
#
_cell.length_a   1.000
_cell.length_b   1.000
_cell.length_c   1.000
_cell.angle_alpha   90.00
_cell.angle_beta   90.00
_cell.angle_gamma   90.00
#
_symmetry.space_group_name_H-M   'P 1'
#
loop_
_entity.id
_entity.type
_entity.pdbx_description
1 polymer ?
#
loop_
_entity_poly.entity_id
_entity_poly.type
_entity_poly.pdbx_seq_one_letter_code
_entity_poly.pdbx_strand_id
1 'polypeptide(L)'
;LGSIRNWSALVLSSLAIAGCSTSGVPREEASPSASAAVSADPSPDATAPRIFVVDCMEYVEAPKELQLYCADGGQQLSKIMWASWSAESTFGLATSTKNTCDPDCASGNYDVRIATLLLSEPVKTSNGRKVFTKIVFKYDKSLSDGQLEEYLELPTELTP
;
A
#
# COMPACT_ATOMS: atom_id res chain seq x y z
N LEU A 1 -30.59 -17.04 -36.44
CA LEU A 1 -31.77 -17.75 -35.94
C LEU A 1 -31.54 -18.24 -34.51
N GLY A 2 -32.30 -17.70 -33.59
CA GLY A 2 -32.64 -18.23 -32.28
C GLY A 2 -31.61 -17.93 -31.18
N SER A 3 -31.93 -17.51 -30.01
CA SER A 3 -33.18 -17.37 -29.30
C SER A 3 -32.90 -16.58 -28.00
N ILE A 4 -33.74 -15.63 -27.77
CA ILE A 4 -33.83 -14.80 -26.53
C ILE A 4 -34.46 -15.68 -25.43
N ARG A 5 -33.91 -15.70 -24.23
CA ARG A 5 -34.66 -16.13 -23.04
C ARG A 5 -34.51 -15.16 -21.91
N ASN A 6 -35.53 -14.33 -21.79
CA ASN A 6 -35.97 -13.56 -20.63
C ASN A 6 -36.20 -14.48 -19.43
N TRP A 7 -35.72 -14.08 -18.25
CA TRP A 7 -36.32 -14.50 -17.00
C TRP A 7 -36.39 -13.32 -16.03
N SER A 8 -37.61 -12.79 -15.98
CA SER A 8 -38.10 -11.97 -14.88
C SER A 8 -38.58 -12.93 -13.78
N ALA A 9 -38.22 -12.67 -12.54
CA ALA A 9 -38.99 -13.11 -11.38
C ALA A 9 -38.84 -12.09 -10.26
N LEU A 10 -39.91 -11.32 -10.09
CA LEU A 10 -40.25 -10.54 -8.93
C LEU A 10 -40.62 -11.47 -7.77
N VAL A 11 -40.08 -11.20 -6.57
CA VAL A 11 -40.75 -11.59 -5.31
C VAL A 11 -40.66 -10.40 -4.34
N LEU A 12 -41.77 -9.74 -4.17
CA LEU A 12 -42.09 -8.89 -3.00
C LEU A 12 -42.39 -9.79 -1.81
N SER A 13 -41.84 -9.47 -0.64
CA SER A 13 -42.44 -9.86 0.64
C SER A 13 -42.21 -8.78 1.67
N SER A 14 -43.25 -8.04 1.91
CA SER A 14 -43.43 -7.14 3.06
C SER A 14 -43.78 -7.94 4.30
N LEU A 15 -43.14 -7.65 5.43
CA LEU A 15 -43.69 -7.95 6.75
C LEU A 15 -43.44 -6.79 7.70
N ALA A 16 -44.48 -6.08 8.02
CA ALA A 16 -44.54 -5.12 9.11
C ALA A 16 -44.94 -5.87 10.39
N ILE A 17 -44.29 -5.62 11.49
CA ILE A 17 -44.78 -5.93 12.84
C ILE A 17 -44.60 -4.68 13.71
N ALA A 18 -45.72 -4.10 14.04
CA ALA A 18 -45.90 -3.10 15.09
C ALA A 18 -46.07 -3.81 16.43
N GLY A 19 -45.52 -3.30 17.50
CA GLY A 19 -45.74 -3.78 18.84
C GLY A 19 -45.41 -2.72 19.88
N CYS A 20 -46.50 -2.20 20.50
CA CYS A 20 -46.58 -1.11 21.49
C CYS A 20 -45.94 -1.41 22.84
N SER A 21 -45.47 -0.35 23.46
CA SER A 21 -45.67 0.18 24.83
C SER A 21 -45.56 -0.76 26.04
N THR A 22 -44.76 -0.36 27.00
CA THR A 22 -45.23 0.06 28.32
C THR A 22 -44.14 0.77 29.14
N SER A 23 -44.61 1.85 29.76
CA SER A 23 -43.94 2.71 30.74
C SER A 23 -43.55 1.95 32.00
N GLY A 24 -42.42 2.33 32.57
CA GLY A 24 -42.00 1.91 33.92
C GLY A 24 -40.69 2.53 34.33
N VAL A 25 -40.72 3.70 34.93
CA VAL A 25 -39.64 4.22 35.79
C VAL A 25 -40.04 3.83 37.22
N PRO A 26 -39.12 3.31 38.06
CA PRO A 26 -38.22 4.18 38.79
C PRO A 26 -36.79 3.64 39.09
N ARG A 27 -35.87 4.59 39.17
CA ARG A 27 -34.93 4.85 40.24
C ARG A 27 -33.75 3.90 40.49
N GLU A 28 -32.59 4.49 40.25
CA GLU A 28 -31.41 4.56 41.14
C GLU A 28 -30.75 3.25 41.53
N GLU A 29 -29.55 3.00 41.01
CA GLU A 29 -28.36 2.96 41.84
C GLU A 29 -27.09 2.66 41.01
N ALA A 30 -26.10 3.48 41.29
CA ALA A 30 -24.66 3.22 41.24
C ALA A 30 -24.05 2.58 39.99
N SER A 31 -23.46 3.43 39.17
CA SER A 31 -22.32 3.15 38.32
C SER A 31 -21.21 2.39 39.07
N PRO A 32 -20.54 1.47 38.36
CA PRO A 32 -19.11 1.56 38.32
C PRO A 32 -18.68 1.93 36.90
N SER A 33 -18.02 3.08 36.84
CA SER A 33 -17.23 3.53 35.69
C SER A 33 -16.31 2.40 35.26
N ALA A 34 -16.72 1.67 34.23
CA ALA A 34 -15.80 0.84 33.45
C ALA A 34 -14.93 1.81 32.65
N SER A 35 -13.77 2.12 33.23
CA SER A 35 -12.66 2.74 32.54
C SER A 35 -12.37 1.87 31.32
N ALA A 36 -12.79 2.32 30.14
CA ALA A 36 -12.35 1.73 28.89
C ALA A 36 -10.82 1.83 28.87
N ALA A 37 -10.19 0.68 29.07
CA ALA A 37 -8.78 0.56 28.78
C ALA A 37 -8.61 0.90 27.31
N VAL A 38 -8.10 2.10 27.04
CA VAL A 38 -7.55 2.48 25.75
C VAL A 38 -6.43 1.47 25.53
N SER A 39 -6.67 0.50 24.64
CA SER A 39 -5.60 -0.34 24.12
C SER A 39 -4.61 0.62 23.47
N ALA A 40 -3.50 0.88 24.15
CA ALA A 40 -2.37 1.57 23.57
C ALA A 40 -1.94 0.71 22.38
N ASP A 41 -2.08 1.26 21.20
CA ASP A 41 -1.42 0.76 19.99
C ASP A 41 0.05 0.53 20.36
N PRO A 42 0.64 -0.66 20.12
CA PRO A 42 2.02 -0.90 20.47
C PRO A 42 2.87 0.12 19.73
N SER A 43 3.40 1.08 20.48
CA SER A 43 4.41 2.00 19.98
C SER A 43 5.52 1.17 19.35
N PRO A 44 5.94 1.43 18.11
CA PRO A 44 7.00 0.66 17.46
C PRO A 44 8.21 0.67 18.40
N ASP A 45 8.73 -0.52 18.70
CA ASP A 45 9.86 -0.70 19.59
C ASP A 45 11.03 0.18 19.11
N ALA A 46 11.35 1.21 19.89
CA ALA A 46 12.41 2.17 19.58
C ALA A 46 13.81 1.52 19.52
N THR A 47 13.92 0.24 19.84
CA THR A 47 15.16 -0.55 19.84
C THR A 47 15.34 -1.38 18.56
N ALA A 48 14.31 -1.55 17.73
CA ALA A 48 14.46 -2.27 16.46
C ALA A 48 15.34 -1.46 15.48
N PRO A 49 16.31 -2.10 14.81
CA PRO A 49 17.16 -1.40 13.86
C PRO A 49 16.30 -0.88 12.69
N ARG A 50 16.23 0.45 12.59
CA ARG A 50 15.48 1.12 11.52
C ARG A 50 16.19 0.90 10.19
N ILE A 51 15.40 0.64 9.15
CA ILE A 51 15.86 0.52 7.77
C ILE A 51 15.07 1.46 6.88
N PHE A 52 15.72 1.98 5.85
CA PHE A 52 15.18 3.02 4.98
C PHE A 52 15.28 2.61 3.51
N VAL A 53 14.59 3.33 2.67
CA VAL A 53 14.90 3.49 1.25
C VAL A 53 15.27 4.95 1.01
N VAL A 54 16.04 5.21 -0.04
CA VAL A 54 16.33 6.57 -0.47
C VAL A 54 15.26 6.99 -1.47
N ASP A 55 14.52 8.03 -1.13
CA ASP A 55 13.55 8.69 -2.01
C ASP A 55 14.13 10.04 -2.42
N CYS A 56 14.87 10.04 -3.53
CA CYS A 56 15.57 11.19 -4.09
C CYS A 56 16.44 11.93 -3.06
N MET A 57 15.87 12.82 -2.27
CA MET A 57 16.59 13.71 -1.36
C MET A 57 16.44 13.33 0.11
N GLU A 58 15.77 12.23 0.43
CA GLU A 58 15.50 11.84 1.80
C GLU A 58 15.55 10.33 2.05
N TYR A 59 15.83 9.96 3.31
CA TYR A 59 15.73 8.59 3.78
C TYR A 59 14.33 8.37 4.36
N VAL A 60 13.54 7.50 3.76
CA VAL A 60 12.16 7.25 4.17
C VAL A 60 11.98 5.82 4.68
N GLU A 61 11.19 5.67 5.72
CA GLU A 61 10.85 4.38 6.33
C GLU A 61 9.41 4.03 5.98
N ALA A 62 9.19 2.85 5.43
CA ALA A 62 7.88 2.34 5.02
C ALA A 62 7.04 3.37 4.23
N PRO A 63 7.59 3.96 3.14
CA PRO A 63 6.92 5.02 2.40
C PRO A 63 5.60 4.55 1.80
N LYS A 64 4.65 5.47 1.62
CA LYS A 64 3.38 5.23 0.90
C LYS A 64 3.49 5.54 -0.59
N GLU A 65 4.51 6.29 -0.96
CA GLU A 65 4.89 6.65 -2.32
C GLU A 65 6.41 6.60 -2.41
N LEU A 66 6.95 6.31 -3.58
CA LEU A 66 8.39 6.24 -3.81
C LEU A 66 8.70 6.62 -5.26
N GLN A 67 9.56 7.63 -5.43
CA GLN A 67 10.07 8.03 -6.73
C GLN A 67 11.36 7.26 -7.02
N LEU A 68 11.36 6.46 -8.08
CA LEU A 68 12.51 5.60 -8.41
C LEU A 68 13.55 6.31 -9.29
N TYR A 69 13.13 7.29 -10.08
CA TYR A 69 13.99 8.09 -10.96
C TYR A 69 13.77 9.57 -10.66
N CYS A 70 14.74 10.17 -10.00
CA CYS A 70 14.60 11.53 -9.46
C CYS A 70 14.67 12.65 -10.50
N ALA A 71 15.36 12.41 -11.64
CA ALA A 71 15.59 13.45 -12.63
C ALA A 71 14.43 13.61 -13.62
N ASP A 72 13.87 12.49 -14.08
CA ASP A 72 12.87 12.49 -15.18
C ASP A 72 11.52 11.90 -14.78
N GLY A 73 11.40 11.40 -13.53
CA GLY A 73 10.15 10.80 -13.07
C GLY A 73 9.77 9.52 -13.81
N GLY A 74 10.74 8.82 -14.40
CA GLY A 74 10.52 7.68 -15.29
C GLY A 74 9.68 6.55 -14.70
N GLN A 75 9.73 6.36 -13.36
CA GLN A 75 8.86 5.39 -12.66
C GLN A 75 8.58 5.85 -11.23
N GLN A 76 7.31 5.77 -10.86
CA GLN A 76 6.82 6.10 -9.53
C GLN A 76 5.99 4.94 -8.97
N LEU A 77 6.13 4.71 -7.68
CA LEU A 77 5.25 3.84 -6.90
C LEU A 77 4.31 4.69 -6.06
N SER A 78 3.05 4.33 -6.04
CA SER A 78 2.02 4.97 -5.22
C SER A 78 1.14 3.94 -4.52
N LYS A 79 0.40 4.37 -3.49
CA LYS A 79 -0.49 3.51 -2.71
C LYS A 79 0.22 2.26 -2.16
N ILE A 80 1.47 2.41 -1.74
CA ILE A 80 2.25 1.27 -1.24
C ILE A 80 1.64 0.78 0.07
N MET A 81 1.41 -0.52 0.12
CA MET A 81 0.97 -1.27 1.29
C MET A 81 2.03 -2.30 1.63
N TRP A 82 2.78 -2.06 2.68
CA TRP A 82 3.78 -3.01 3.17
C TRP A 82 3.12 -4.08 4.03
N ALA A 83 3.41 -5.35 3.76
CA ALA A 83 2.95 -6.46 4.58
C ALA A 83 3.73 -6.56 5.89
N SER A 84 5.01 -6.18 5.84
CA SER A 84 5.89 -6.05 7.00
C SER A 84 7.02 -5.08 6.65
N TRP A 85 7.66 -4.50 7.65
CA TRP A 85 8.86 -3.70 7.46
C TRP A 85 9.95 -4.24 8.38
N SER A 86 10.94 -4.92 7.83
CA SER A 86 12.00 -5.57 8.59
C SER A 86 13.38 -5.16 8.08
N ALA A 87 14.41 -5.36 8.91
CA ALA A 87 15.76 -4.89 8.61
C ALA A 87 16.54 -5.79 7.62
N GLU A 88 15.95 -6.84 7.09
CA GLU A 88 16.61 -7.78 6.15
C GLU A 88 15.96 -7.76 4.77
N SER A 89 14.64 -7.82 4.75
CA SER A 89 13.85 -7.71 3.53
C SER A 89 12.44 -7.29 3.88
N THR A 90 11.75 -6.69 2.95
CA THR A 90 10.33 -6.37 3.08
C THR A 90 9.63 -6.53 1.76
N PHE A 91 8.34 -6.84 1.81
CA PHE A 91 7.52 -6.93 0.61
C PHE A 91 6.19 -6.20 0.82
N GLY A 92 5.62 -5.79 -0.30
CA GLY A 92 4.37 -5.05 -0.32
C GLY A 92 3.70 -5.08 -1.68
N LEU A 93 2.61 -4.35 -1.78
CA LEU A 93 1.88 -4.10 -3.02
C LEU A 93 1.89 -2.60 -3.30
N ALA A 94 1.96 -2.23 -4.57
CA ALA A 94 1.89 -0.84 -5.00
C ALA A 94 1.20 -0.71 -6.35
N THR A 95 0.82 0.50 -6.70
CA THR A 95 0.56 0.90 -8.08
C THR A 95 1.87 1.45 -8.64
N SER A 96 2.44 0.78 -9.65
CA SER A 96 3.58 1.25 -10.43
C SER A 96 3.08 2.04 -11.63
N THR A 97 3.63 3.23 -11.83
CA THR A 97 3.42 4.07 -13.02
C THR A 97 4.77 4.28 -13.67
N LYS A 98 4.99 3.66 -14.82
CA LYS A 98 6.25 3.67 -15.57
C LYS A 98 6.07 4.37 -16.91
N ASN A 99 6.89 5.37 -17.20
CA ASN A 99 6.91 6.03 -18.50
C ASN A 99 7.51 5.06 -19.53
N THR A 100 6.80 4.83 -20.63
CA THR A 100 7.27 3.96 -21.71
C THR A 100 8.32 4.60 -22.60
N CYS A 101 8.45 5.93 -22.52
CA CYS A 101 9.30 6.73 -23.42
C CYS A 101 9.01 6.50 -24.91
N ASP A 102 7.78 6.18 -25.26
CA ASP A 102 7.35 5.99 -26.65
C ASP A 102 6.29 7.05 -27.02
N PRO A 103 6.59 7.96 -27.97
CA PRO A 103 7.78 8.08 -28.84
C PRO A 103 9.04 8.68 -28.16
N ASP A 104 8.91 9.35 -27.04
CA ASP A 104 9.98 9.90 -26.21
C ASP A 104 9.53 10.08 -24.75
N CYS A 105 10.47 10.34 -23.83
CA CYS A 105 10.11 10.40 -22.40
C CYS A 105 9.32 11.66 -22.02
N ALA A 106 9.38 12.73 -22.81
CA ALA A 106 8.64 13.97 -22.52
C ALA A 106 7.15 13.87 -22.90
N SER A 107 6.84 13.09 -23.94
CA SER A 107 5.49 12.88 -24.48
C SER A 107 5.03 11.41 -24.42
N GLY A 108 5.76 10.57 -23.73
CA GLY A 108 5.53 9.14 -23.65
C GLY A 108 4.24 8.75 -22.93
N ASN A 109 3.77 7.57 -23.22
CA ASN A 109 2.66 6.95 -22.50
C ASN A 109 3.14 6.34 -21.18
N TYR A 110 2.19 5.88 -20.38
CA TYR A 110 2.48 5.27 -19.08
C TYR A 110 1.91 3.87 -18.99
N ASP A 111 2.74 2.93 -18.56
CA ASP A 111 2.31 1.64 -18.06
C ASP A 111 1.90 1.77 -16.59
N VAL A 112 0.62 1.53 -16.30
CA VAL A 112 0.10 1.52 -14.92
C VAL A 112 -0.27 0.09 -14.57
N ARG A 113 0.39 -0.47 -13.54
CA ARG A 113 0.25 -1.86 -13.12
C ARG A 113 0.20 -1.97 -11.59
N ILE A 114 -0.45 -3.01 -11.12
CA ILE A 114 -0.27 -3.45 -9.73
C ILE A 114 1.01 -4.29 -9.69
N ALA A 115 1.89 -3.97 -8.76
CA ALA A 115 3.15 -4.66 -8.59
C ALA A 115 3.27 -5.20 -7.16
N THR A 116 3.70 -6.45 -7.03
CA THR A 116 4.29 -6.95 -5.80
C THR A 116 5.72 -6.47 -5.75
N LEU A 117 6.12 -5.92 -4.62
CA LEU A 117 7.45 -5.38 -4.37
C LEU A 117 8.21 -6.27 -3.40
N LEU A 118 9.49 -6.47 -3.66
CA LEU A 118 10.44 -7.04 -2.70
C LEU A 118 11.64 -6.11 -2.59
N LEU A 119 11.84 -5.52 -1.41
CA LEU A 119 13.06 -4.80 -1.05
C LEU A 119 14.02 -5.75 -0.34
N SER A 120 15.30 -5.70 -0.70
CA SER A 120 16.32 -6.60 -0.19
C SER A 120 17.71 -5.98 -0.26
N GLU A 121 18.71 -6.81 0.13
CA GLU A 121 20.14 -6.46 0.09
C GLU A 121 20.47 -5.19 0.89
N PRO A 122 20.18 -5.19 2.22
CA PRO A 122 20.39 -4.00 3.02
C PRO A 122 21.88 -3.74 3.26
N VAL A 123 22.31 -2.49 3.11
CA VAL A 123 23.67 -2.04 3.41
C VAL A 123 23.67 -0.90 4.42
N LYS A 124 24.83 -0.65 5.03
CA LYS A 124 25.05 0.50 5.90
C LYS A 124 25.69 1.61 5.08
N THR A 125 25.06 2.78 5.11
CA THR A 125 25.53 3.99 4.42
C THR A 125 26.69 4.65 5.14
N SER A 126 27.34 5.63 4.50
CA SER A 126 28.45 6.41 5.09
C SER A 126 28.03 7.13 6.38
N ASN A 127 26.77 7.56 6.49
CA ASN A 127 26.22 8.23 7.67
C ASN A 127 25.66 7.28 8.73
N GLY A 128 25.87 5.95 8.55
CA GLY A 128 25.53 4.91 9.51
C GLY A 128 24.09 4.39 9.44
N ARG A 129 23.25 4.90 8.53
CA ARG A 129 21.90 4.37 8.31
C ARG A 129 21.95 3.04 7.58
N LYS A 130 20.93 2.21 7.77
CA LYS A 130 20.75 0.97 7.02
C LYS A 130 19.70 1.23 5.92
N VAL A 131 20.03 0.91 4.67
CA VAL A 131 19.13 1.13 3.51
C VAL A 131 19.04 -0.13 2.67
N PHE A 132 17.90 -0.35 2.04
CA PHE A 132 17.77 -1.36 0.98
C PHE A 132 18.43 -0.87 -0.30
N THR A 133 19.10 -1.77 -1.01
CA THR A 133 19.79 -1.48 -2.27
C THR A 133 19.13 -2.08 -3.49
N LYS A 134 18.13 -2.94 -3.30
CA LYS A 134 17.48 -3.63 -4.41
C LYS A 134 15.98 -3.69 -4.24
N ILE A 135 15.27 -3.41 -5.32
CA ILE A 135 13.84 -3.62 -5.42
C ILE A 135 13.55 -4.54 -6.62
N VAL A 136 12.71 -5.55 -6.39
CA VAL A 136 12.18 -6.42 -7.43
C VAL A 136 10.69 -6.16 -7.54
N PHE A 137 10.21 -6.04 -8.79
CA PHE A 137 8.81 -5.88 -9.15
C PHE A 137 8.29 -7.14 -9.81
N LYS A 138 7.12 -7.57 -9.40
CA LYS A 138 6.35 -8.58 -10.12
C LYS A 138 4.97 -8.01 -10.43
N TYR A 139 4.71 -7.80 -11.70
CA TYR A 139 3.49 -7.15 -12.20
C TYR A 139 2.33 -8.12 -12.32
N ASP A 140 1.11 -7.63 -12.13
CA ASP A 140 -0.12 -8.38 -12.32
C ASP A 140 -0.38 -8.72 -13.79
N LYS A 141 0.16 -7.90 -14.70
CA LYS A 141 0.12 -8.06 -16.16
C LYS A 141 1.41 -7.54 -16.78
N SER A 142 1.76 -8.05 -17.95
CA SER A 142 2.93 -7.57 -18.69
C SER A 142 2.89 -6.05 -18.92
N LEU A 143 4.05 -5.44 -18.85
CA LEU A 143 4.31 -4.10 -19.34
C LEU A 143 4.18 -4.06 -20.88
N SER A 144 4.22 -2.89 -21.48
CA SER A 144 4.16 -2.70 -22.93
C SER A 144 5.31 -3.38 -23.67
N ASP A 145 6.46 -3.55 -23.02
CA ASP A 145 7.64 -4.27 -23.52
C ASP A 145 7.58 -5.80 -23.31
N GLY A 146 6.49 -6.32 -22.74
CA GLY A 146 6.26 -7.74 -22.47
C GLY A 146 6.81 -8.24 -21.13
N GLN A 147 7.51 -7.42 -20.35
CA GLN A 147 8.07 -7.83 -19.07
C GLN A 147 6.98 -8.03 -18.01
N LEU A 148 7.13 -9.08 -17.19
CA LEU A 148 6.30 -9.35 -16.01
C LEU A 148 7.04 -9.13 -14.71
N GLU A 149 8.36 -9.07 -14.77
CA GLU A 149 9.25 -8.90 -13.63
C GLU A 149 10.43 -8.05 -14.03
N GLU A 150 10.82 -7.13 -13.17
CA GLU A 150 12.04 -6.35 -13.32
C GLU A 150 12.68 -6.10 -11.94
N TYR A 151 13.94 -5.70 -11.92
CA TYR A 151 14.59 -5.24 -10.71
C TYR A 151 15.37 -3.95 -10.97
N LEU A 152 15.52 -3.16 -9.91
CA LEU A 152 16.32 -1.94 -9.91
C LEU A 152 17.27 -1.94 -8.72
N GLU A 153 18.48 -1.40 -8.96
CA GLU A 153 19.39 -0.98 -7.90
C GLU A 153 18.88 0.34 -7.32
N LEU A 154 18.74 0.38 -6.00
CA LEU A 154 18.32 1.59 -5.30
C LEU A 154 19.55 2.39 -4.84
N PRO A 155 19.47 3.73 -4.83
CA PRO A 155 20.55 4.56 -4.33
C PRO A 155 20.78 4.31 -2.82
N THR A 156 22.03 4.45 -2.40
CA THR A 156 22.42 4.30 -0.99
C THR A 156 22.66 5.63 -0.31
N GLU A 157 22.90 6.68 -1.10
CA GLU A 157 23.17 8.03 -0.62
C GLU A 157 22.18 9.00 -1.28
N LEU A 158 21.94 10.13 -0.61
CA LEU A 158 21.09 11.18 -1.16
C LEU A 158 21.79 11.82 -2.36
N THR A 159 21.04 12.04 -3.42
CA THR A 159 21.53 12.81 -4.58
C THR A 159 21.36 14.29 -4.27
N PRO A 160 22.43 15.10 -4.35
CA PRO A 160 22.37 16.55 -4.09
C PRO A 160 21.55 17.30 -5.14
#